data_22bb3ff7ad6b6e1df371c98030375b2c
#
_entry.id   22bb3ff7ad6b6e1df371c98030375b2c
#
_cell.length_a   1.000
_cell.length_b   1.000
_cell.length_c   1.000
_cell.angle_alpha   90.00
_cell.angle_beta   90.00
_cell.angle_gamma   90.00
#
_symmetry.space_group_name_H-M   'P 1'
#
loop_
_entity.id
_entity.type
_entity.pdbx_description
1 polymer ?
#
loop_
_entity_poly.entity_id
_entity_poly.type
_entity_poly.pdbx_seq_one_letter_code
_entity_poly.pdbx_strand_id
1 'polypeptide(L)'
;MSSEHESILIVDPDSAALKVLEELVRSAGYQVAVSQSQAEGFRIVRDVGVDLLLLSADLNDIQCCDALAEVKGSNATSGTRVILLTHGTGAARARGLELGADEVLSFPWEPVELLARIRVQLRQKRDLDEMREKTRIADEGREVAQTAFQALAVTEKMTRDAFSLARGLKIGVSVLFAIALLIAGIFLLYSRRADKDARRAYLVIAQLERSTHGQEQMVADARSVRADLQQSDVVRQKQQLQHQSEELRQKISGAEGGEVSALRKQLQETNNRLQRVETESQTAEQVIRAYAPSVCLLHVSVVFLDHSSRRPLRYAGITGNGEPLKDSDGNPVYTLEGRAPEVRADFFGTGFIVGDGMILTNHHVVQPWWKNDELGSVLTQGLDPGIGEMIAYFPDSSAGVSVSIAQVSEEADLAVVKGDLAALKRPTLKTDARKEAAVSGEPLISLGYATGVNAMLARAGEEAVDEIAKATGGDPDRVVDELVRRKLIRPLVTQGHIGDVSADKIVYDAQTTSGSSGGPLINKDGEVIGVTFGVVRGFGGSNFGVPIRYAQPLLKR
;
A
#
# COMPACT_ATOMS: atom_id res chain seq x y z
N MET A 1 29.53 12.02 -3.79
CA MET A 1 28.26 12.12 -3.08
C MET A 1 28.54 11.67 -1.66
N SER A 2 28.60 12.61 -0.72
CA SER A 2 28.83 12.33 0.69
C SER A 2 27.62 11.60 1.23
N SER A 3 27.82 10.44 1.83
CA SER A 3 26.83 9.78 2.67
C SER A 3 26.65 10.67 3.91
N GLU A 4 25.69 11.59 3.87
CA GLU A 4 25.20 12.25 5.07
C GLU A 4 24.63 11.15 5.96
N HIS A 5 25.26 10.95 7.11
CA HIS A 5 24.80 9.98 8.08
C HIS A 5 23.54 10.56 8.71
N GLU A 6 22.43 9.83 8.58
CA GLU A 6 21.15 10.21 9.18
C GLU A 6 21.31 10.46 10.68
N SER A 7 20.81 11.61 11.14
CA SER A 7 20.95 12.10 12.51
C SER A 7 19.73 11.74 13.35
N ILE A 8 19.94 11.06 14.44
CA ILE A 8 18.89 10.64 15.37
C ILE A 8 19.14 11.27 16.74
N LEU A 9 18.13 11.95 17.26
CA LEU A 9 18.15 12.43 18.64
C LEU A 9 17.33 11.47 19.51
N ILE A 10 17.93 11.01 20.60
CA ILE A 10 17.26 10.18 21.58
C ILE A 10 17.04 11.01 22.84
N VAL A 11 15.80 11.07 23.29
CA VAL A 11 15.41 11.77 24.51
C VAL A 11 14.74 10.78 25.46
N ASP A 12 15.41 10.49 26.56
CA ASP A 12 14.91 9.60 27.60
C ASP A 12 15.36 10.09 28.98
N PRO A 13 14.47 10.33 29.95
CA PRO A 13 14.82 10.76 31.30
C PRO A 13 15.58 9.69 32.07
N ASP A 14 15.44 8.40 31.74
CA ASP A 14 16.21 7.33 32.35
C ASP A 14 17.59 7.19 31.70
N SER A 15 18.62 7.50 32.44
CA SER A 15 20.01 7.42 31.97
C SER A 15 20.48 6.01 31.59
N ALA A 16 19.88 4.97 32.17
CA ALA A 16 20.21 3.58 31.83
C ALA A 16 19.57 3.18 30.52
N ALA A 17 18.29 3.49 30.33
CA ALA A 17 17.56 3.28 29.08
C ALA A 17 18.21 4.08 27.94
N LEU A 18 18.59 5.32 28.20
CA LEU A 18 19.24 6.19 27.22
C LEU A 18 20.53 5.59 26.67
N LYS A 19 21.39 5.03 27.53
CA LYS A 19 22.65 4.39 27.12
C LYS A 19 22.39 3.15 26.24
N VAL A 20 21.41 2.33 26.61
CA VAL A 20 21.04 1.13 25.83
C VAL A 20 20.52 1.51 24.45
N LEU A 21 19.66 2.53 24.38
CA LEU A 21 19.13 3.04 23.12
C LEU A 21 20.22 3.67 22.26
N GLU A 22 21.12 4.46 22.87
CA GLU A 22 22.25 5.07 22.17
C GLU A 22 23.16 4.00 21.56
N GLU A 23 23.55 2.99 22.32
CA GLU A 23 24.41 1.91 21.85
C GLU A 23 23.76 1.12 20.73
N LEU A 24 22.48 0.79 20.86
CA LEU A 24 21.70 0.08 19.86
C LEU A 24 21.64 0.85 18.53
N VAL A 25 21.27 2.12 18.58
CA VAL A 25 21.08 2.95 17.36
C VAL A 25 22.42 3.31 16.73
N ARG A 26 23.46 3.58 17.54
CA ARG A 26 24.82 3.85 17.06
C ARG A 26 25.45 2.62 16.41
N SER A 27 25.22 1.42 16.97
CA SER A 27 25.70 0.16 16.37
C SER A 27 25.06 -0.15 15.01
N ALA A 28 23.87 0.41 14.77
CA ALA A 28 23.18 0.30 13.47
C ALA A 28 23.69 1.31 12.41
N GLY A 29 24.69 2.16 12.76
CA GLY A 29 25.39 3.05 11.83
C GLY A 29 24.84 4.48 11.77
N TYR A 30 23.94 4.89 12.66
CA TYR A 30 23.38 6.24 12.69
C TYR A 30 24.23 7.21 13.53
N GLN A 31 24.14 8.50 13.20
CA GLN A 31 24.65 9.56 14.07
C GLN A 31 23.65 9.81 15.19
N VAL A 32 24.10 9.69 16.44
CA VAL A 32 23.21 9.76 17.59
C VAL A 32 23.61 10.89 18.50
N ALA A 33 22.67 11.80 18.77
CA ALA A 33 22.67 12.73 19.86
C ALA A 33 21.72 12.23 20.96
N VAL A 34 22.02 12.56 22.21
CA VAL A 34 21.22 12.12 23.36
C VAL A 34 20.92 13.30 24.29
N SER A 35 19.75 13.28 24.93
CA SER A 35 19.39 14.21 26.00
C SER A 35 18.52 13.51 27.04
N GLN A 36 18.73 13.82 28.32
CA GLN A 36 17.88 13.37 29.43
C GLN A 36 16.70 14.33 29.68
N SER A 37 16.75 15.50 29.09
CA SER A 37 15.72 16.54 29.23
C SER A 37 14.92 16.69 27.96
N GLN A 38 13.61 16.54 28.06
CA GLN A 38 12.71 16.79 26.94
C GLN A 38 12.83 18.22 26.42
N ALA A 39 12.87 19.22 27.31
CA ALA A 39 13.01 20.63 26.93
C ALA A 39 14.31 20.88 26.14
N GLU A 40 15.42 20.27 26.56
CA GLU A 40 16.67 20.34 25.82
C GLU A 40 16.61 19.61 24.49
N GLY A 41 16.01 18.43 24.46
CA GLY A 41 15.80 17.66 23.23
C GLY A 41 15.01 18.44 22.19
N PHE A 42 13.91 19.06 22.56
CA PHE A 42 13.11 19.88 21.64
C PHE A 42 13.88 21.14 21.18
N ARG A 43 14.74 21.72 22.04
CA ARG A 43 15.62 22.79 21.62
C ARG A 43 16.63 22.32 20.55
N ILE A 44 17.23 21.15 20.72
CA ILE A 44 18.14 20.56 19.72
C ILE A 44 17.43 20.36 18.40
N VAL A 45 16.19 19.82 18.40
CA VAL A 45 15.39 19.65 17.17
C VAL A 45 15.19 20.99 16.46
N ARG A 46 14.93 22.06 17.18
CA ARG A 46 14.68 23.40 16.63
C ARG A 46 15.94 24.09 16.12
N ASP A 47 17.02 24.04 16.89
CA ASP A 47 18.24 24.85 16.67
C ASP A 47 19.23 24.16 15.72
N VAL A 48 19.30 22.82 15.76
CA VAL A 48 20.26 22.02 14.97
C VAL A 48 19.57 21.28 13.84
N GLY A 49 18.35 20.84 14.07
CA GLY A 49 17.62 19.94 13.17
C GLY A 49 18.12 18.50 13.28
N VAL A 50 17.22 17.56 13.25
CA VAL A 50 17.53 16.12 13.21
C VAL A 50 16.56 15.41 12.27
N ASP A 51 16.99 14.28 11.72
CA ASP A 51 16.15 13.52 10.81
C ASP A 51 15.06 12.74 11.55
N LEU A 52 15.40 12.23 12.74
CA LEU A 52 14.48 11.48 13.57
C LEU A 52 14.69 11.79 15.05
N LEU A 53 13.58 12.01 15.76
CA LEU A 53 13.51 12.11 17.21
C LEU A 53 12.93 10.82 17.78
N LEU A 54 13.70 10.14 18.61
CA LEU A 54 13.25 9.02 19.44
C LEU A 54 12.97 9.56 20.83
N LEU A 55 11.70 9.66 21.21
CA LEU A 55 11.25 10.31 22.42
C LEU A 55 10.59 9.32 23.38
N SER A 56 11.20 9.10 24.53
CA SER A 56 10.57 8.39 25.64
C SER A 56 9.72 9.35 26.45
N ALA A 57 8.42 9.08 26.51
CA ALA A 57 7.49 10.00 27.14
C ALA A 57 6.28 9.32 27.77
N ASP A 58 5.83 9.85 28.90
CA ASP A 58 4.49 9.59 29.44
C ASP A 58 3.50 10.56 28.77
N LEU A 59 2.58 10.02 28.01
CA LEU A 59 1.55 10.80 27.29
C LEU A 59 0.45 11.41 28.21
N ASN A 60 0.58 11.23 29.52
CA ASN A 60 -0.19 11.98 30.51
C ASN A 60 0.50 13.31 30.89
N ASP A 61 1.75 13.51 30.49
CA ASP A 61 2.48 14.78 30.68
C ASP A 61 2.04 15.80 29.62
N ILE A 62 1.36 16.86 30.08
CA ILE A 62 0.85 17.94 29.23
C ILE A 62 1.99 18.66 28.52
N GLN A 63 3.13 18.90 29.19
CA GLN A 63 4.25 19.61 28.60
C GLN A 63 4.89 18.84 27.44
N CYS A 64 4.95 17.52 27.53
CA CYS A 64 5.43 16.68 26.44
C CYS A 64 4.48 16.73 25.22
N CYS A 65 3.17 16.71 25.48
CA CYS A 65 2.15 16.77 24.43
C CYS A 65 2.21 18.11 23.67
N ASP A 66 2.32 19.21 24.38
CA ASP A 66 2.38 20.55 23.79
C ASP A 66 3.66 20.74 22.96
N ALA A 67 4.80 20.27 23.48
CA ALA A 67 6.09 20.35 22.79
C ALA A 67 6.13 19.48 21.51
N LEU A 68 5.52 18.29 21.53
CA LEU A 68 5.39 17.46 20.35
C LEU A 68 4.52 18.14 19.28
N ALA A 69 3.41 18.72 19.67
CA ALA A 69 2.54 19.47 18.78
C ALA A 69 3.26 20.70 18.18
N GLU A 70 4.09 21.40 18.96
CA GLU A 70 4.92 22.51 18.49
C GLU A 70 5.94 22.06 17.43
N VAL A 71 6.66 20.95 17.67
CA VAL A 71 7.63 20.39 16.71
C VAL A 71 6.96 20.03 15.39
N LYS A 72 5.76 19.43 15.44
CA LYS A 72 5.04 19.02 14.23
C LYS A 72 4.27 20.16 13.57
N GLY A 73 3.88 21.17 14.31
CA GLY A 73 3.15 22.34 13.78
C GLY A 73 4.05 23.41 13.16
N SER A 74 5.35 23.42 13.45
CA SER A 74 6.29 24.40 12.92
C SER A 74 6.83 23.99 11.54
N ASN A 75 6.77 24.89 10.56
CA ASN A 75 7.33 24.64 9.23
C ASN A 75 8.83 24.28 9.24
N ALA A 76 9.59 24.77 10.23
CA ALA A 76 11.01 24.52 10.34
C ALA A 76 11.33 23.09 10.84
N THR A 77 10.48 22.51 11.67
CA THR A 77 10.72 21.21 12.33
C THR A 77 9.73 20.12 11.96
N SER A 78 8.66 20.46 11.23
CA SER A 78 7.62 19.48 10.81
C SER A 78 8.17 18.31 9.98
N GLY A 79 9.33 18.49 9.36
CA GLY A 79 10.03 17.44 8.62
C GLY A 79 10.73 16.39 9.49
N THR A 80 11.00 16.69 10.77
CA THR A 80 11.61 15.74 11.71
C THR A 80 10.63 14.59 11.98
N ARG A 81 11.08 13.35 11.80
CA ARG A 81 10.28 12.16 12.13
C ARG A 81 10.33 11.92 13.64
N VAL A 82 9.20 11.52 14.22
CA VAL A 82 9.09 11.30 15.66
C VAL A 82 8.57 9.90 15.94
N ILE A 83 9.38 9.11 16.64
CA ILE A 83 8.99 7.82 17.21
C ILE A 83 8.84 8.00 18.72
N LEU A 84 7.65 7.77 19.24
CA LEU A 84 7.38 7.79 20.67
C LEU A 84 7.59 6.40 21.28
N LEU A 85 8.34 6.36 22.39
CA LEU A 85 8.47 5.19 23.24
C LEU A 85 7.63 5.41 24.51
N THR A 86 6.68 4.54 24.80
CA THR A 86 5.76 4.71 25.92
C THR A 86 5.46 3.41 26.64
N HIS A 87 5.16 3.48 27.93
CA HIS A 87 4.61 2.36 28.72
C HIS A 87 3.07 2.30 28.67
N GLY A 88 2.45 3.15 27.88
CA GLY A 88 1.00 3.33 27.84
C GLY A 88 0.20 2.20 27.16
N THR A 89 -1.09 2.19 27.47
CA THR A 89 -2.09 1.31 26.83
C THR A 89 -2.38 1.69 25.38
N GLY A 90 -3.29 0.96 24.71
CA GLY A 90 -3.75 1.29 23.36
C GLY A 90 -4.26 2.73 23.20
N ALA A 91 -4.96 3.25 24.21
CA ALA A 91 -5.44 4.63 24.23
C ALA A 91 -4.30 5.67 24.25
N ALA A 92 -3.22 5.40 24.99
CA ALA A 92 -2.03 6.27 24.99
C ALA A 92 -1.34 6.27 23.61
N ARG A 93 -1.26 5.12 22.95
CA ARG A 93 -0.70 5.04 21.59
C ARG A 93 -1.51 5.86 20.59
N ALA A 94 -2.83 5.73 20.62
CA ALA A 94 -3.72 6.51 19.75
C ALA A 94 -3.49 8.00 19.95
N ARG A 95 -3.43 8.45 21.21
CA ARG A 95 -3.17 9.86 21.55
C ARG A 95 -1.81 10.35 21.04
N GLY A 96 -0.75 9.51 21.11
CA GLY A 96 0.58 9.87 20.59
C GLY A 96 0.55 10.13 19.07
N LEU A 97 -0.18 9.31 18.33
CA LEU A 97 -0.38 9.50 16.88
C LEU A 97 -1.22 10.74 16.57
N GLU A 98 -2.30 10.99 17.33
CA GLU A 98 -3.13 12.20 17.19
C GLU A 98 -2.35 13.49 17.44
N LEU A 99 -1.36 13.46 18.34
CA LEU A 99 -0.45 14.57 18.61
C LEU A 99 0.62 14.76 17.53
N GLY A 100 0.64 13.90 16.52
CA GLY A 100 1.50 14.03 15.35
C GLY A 100 2.79 13.21 15.40
N ALA A 101 2.94 12.27 16.32
CA ALA A 101 4.02 11.30 16.24
C ALA A 101 3.86 10.45 14.97
N ASP A 102 4.95 10.18 14.27
CA ASP A 102 4.93 9.36 13.05
C ASP A 102 4.82 7.86 13.39
N GLU A 103 5.25 7.48 14.61
CA GLU A 103 5.17 6.12 15.10
C GLU A 103 5.11 6.11 16.63
N VAL A 104 4.47 5.09 17.23
CA VAL A 104 4.43 4.89 18.68
C VAL A 104 4.73 3.44 19.01
N LEU A 105 5.77 3.21 19.81
CA LEU A 105 6.17 1.89 20.31
C LEU A 105 5.89 1.79 21.80
N SER A 106 5.28 0.70 22.23
CA SER A 106 5.03 0.42 23.64
C SER A 106 6.09 -0.48 24.21
N PHE A 107 6.54 -0.17 25.41
CA PHE A 107 7.42 -1.04 26.18
C PHE A 107 6.66 -2.30 26.69
N PRO A 108 7.29 -3.52 26.68
CA PRO A 108 8.61 -3.82 26.15
C PRO A 108 8.60 -3.94 24.62
N TRP A 109 9.59 -3.35 23.97
CA TRP A 109 9.80 -3.44 22.51
C TRP A 109 11.05 -4.27 22.20
N GLU A 110 11.05 -4.93 21.06
CA GLU A 110 12.19 -5.71 20.58
C GLU A 110 13.21 -4.82 19.85
N PRO A 111 14.52 -4.96 20.09
CA PRO A 111 15.55 -4.17 19.40
C PRO A 111 15.44 -4.23 17.87
N VAL A 112 15.10 -5.38 17.31
CA VAL A 112 14.93 -5.56 15.87
C VAL A 112 13.73 -4.77 15.35
N GLU A 113 12.64 -4.73 16.11
CA GLU A 113 11.45 -3.94 15.76
C GLU A 113 11.76 -2.45 15.77
N LEU A 114 12.37 -1.93 16.83
CA LEU A 114 12.74 -0.52 16.93
C LEU A 114 13.61 -0.08 15.75
N LEU A 115 14.65 -0.85 15.42
CA LEU A 115 15.53 -0.53 14.28
C LEU A 115 14.81 -0.62 12.94
N ALA A 116 13.85 -1.53 12.79
CA ALA A 116 13.02 -1.60 11.58
C ALA A 116 12.15 -0.35 11.43
N ARG A 117 11.50 0.12 12.51
CA ARG A 117 10.69 1.34 12.53
C ARG A 117 11.52 2.57 12.21
N ILE A 118 12.72 2.70 12.81
CA ILE A 118 13.67 3.79 12.50
C ILE A 118 13.97 3.82 10.99
N ARG A 119 14.32 2.68 10.39
CA ARG A 119 14.60 2.61 8.94
C ARG A 119 13.43 3.05 8.08
N VAL A 120 12.21 2.66 8.45
CA VAL A 120 11.01 3.05 7.70
C VAL A 120 10.79 4.55 7.77
N GLN A 121 10.88 5.14 8.98
CA GLN A 121 10.66 6.58 9.15
C GLN A 121 11.73 7.43 8.44
N LEU A 122 12.98 7.03 8.49
CA LEU A 122 14.07 7.74 7.78
C LEU A 122 13.95 7.63 6.27
N ARG A 123 13.50 6.49 5.74
CA ARG A 123 13.19 6.35 4.30
C ARG A 123 12.09 7.31 3.89
N GLN A 124 10.97 7.33 4.62
CA GLN A 124 9.86 8.24 4.33
C GLN A 124 10.28 9.71 4.40
N LYS A 125 11.18 10.07 5.34
CA LYS A 125 11.72 11.41 5.40
C LYS A 125 12.52 11.77 4.15
N ARG A 126 13.43 10.91 3.73
CA ARG A 126 14.22 11.13 2.51
C ARG A 126 13.34 11.35 1.28
N ASP A 127 12.33 10.51 1.11
CA ASP A 127 11.40 10.61 -0.02
C ASP A 127 10.65 11.95 0.01
N LEU A 128 10.25 12.41 1.20
CA LEU A 128 9.57 13.69 1.38
C LEU A 128 10.49 14.89 1.10
N ASP A 129 11.72 14.85 1.59
CA ASP A 129 12.70 15.92 1.39
C ASP A 129 13.12 16.02 -0.09
N GLU A 130 13.25 14.88 -0.77
CA GLU A 130 13.50 14.84 -2.22
C GLU A 130 12.34 15.46 -3.01
N MET A 131 11.08 15.18 -2.62
CA MET A 131 9.91 15.80 -3.25
C MET A 131 9.86 17.31 -3.01
N ARG A 132 10.16 17.76 -1.79
CA ARG A 132 10.20 19.20 -1.46
C ARG A 132 11.27 19.94 -2.28
N GLU A 133 12.44 19.35 -2.42
CA GLU A 133 13.51 19.93 -3.22
C GLU A 133 13.14 20.00 -4.72
N LYS A 134 12.51 18.97 -5.26
CA LYS A 134 11.99 18.99 -6.64
C LYS A 134 10.95 20.09 -6.85
N THR A 135 10.07 20.31 -5.87
CA THR A 135 9.06 21.37 -5.93
C THR A 135 9.72 22.76 -5.87
N ARG A 136 10.71 22.95 -4.98
CA ARG A 136 11.47 24.20 -4.87
C ARG A 136 12.17 24.57 -6.19
N ILE A 137 12.83 23.60 -6.81
CA ILE A 137 13.52 23.78 -8.10
C ILE A 137 12.49 24.15 -9.21
N ALA A 138 11.31 23.56 -9.18
CA ALA A 138 10.25 23.85 -10.13
C ALA A 138 9.69 25.29 -9.95
N ASP A 139 9.52 25.72 -8.70
CA ASP A 139 9.04 27.07 -8.38
C ASP A 139 10.08 28.14 -8.73
N GLU A 140 11.37 27.91 -8.45
CA GLU A 140 12.46 28.80 -8.87
C GLU A 140 12.53 28.91 -10.41
N GLY A 141 12.32 27.79 -11.12
CA GLY A 141 12.24 27.78 -12.58
C GLY A 141 11.06 28.60 -13.11
N ARG A 142 9.94 28.62 -12.38
CA ARG A 142 8.75 29.39 -12.73
C ARG A 142 8.96 30.89 -12.53
N GLU A 143 9.63 31.28 -11.46
CA GLU A 143 9.97 32.68 -11.16
C GLU A 143 10.94 33.27 -12.19
N VAL A 144 11.95 32.50 -12.60
CA VAL A 144 12.89 32.88 -13.68
C VAL A 144 12.14 33.04 -15.02
N ALA A 145 11.19 32.14 -15.31
CA ALA A 145 10.38 32.23 -16.53
C ALA A 145 9.48 33.47 -16.52
N GLN A 146 8.86 33.81 -15.37
CA GLN A 146 8.05 35.03 -15.24
C GLN A 146 8.88 36.31 -15.41
N THR A 147 10.08 36.34 -14.84
CA THR A 147 10.99 37.49 -14.96
C THR A 147 11.45 37.66 -16.41
N ALA A 148 11.73 36.57 -17.10
CA ALA A 148 12.06 36.59 -18.53
C ALA A 148 10.89 37.07 -19.39
N PHE A 149 9.66 36.71 -19.05
CA PHE A 149 8.46 37.16 -19.75
C PHE A 149 8.22 38.65 -19.55
N GLN A 150 8.47 39.18 -18.33
CA GLN A 150 8.37 40.62 -18.04
C GLN A 150 9.44 41.43 -18.79
N ALA A 151 10.68 40.90 -18.86
CA ALA A 151 11.75 41.53 -19.65
C ALA A 151 11.44 41.58 -21.15
N LEU A 152 10.78 40.52 -21.68
CA LEU A 152 10.29 40.49 -23.07
C LEU A 152 9.22 41.56 -23.34
N ALA A 153 8.29 41.77 -22.41
CA ALA A 153 7.25 42.78 -22.53
C ALA A 153 7.81 44.23 -22.53
N VAL A 154 8.89 44.45 -21.75
CA VAL A 154 9.61 45.74 -21.75
C VAL A 154 10.35 45.96 -23.05
N THR A 155 10.96 44.90 -23.60
CA THR A 155 11.70 44.96 -24.89
C THR A 155 10.75 45.19 -26.07
N GLU A 156 9.55 44.61 -26.02
CA GLU A 156 8.50 44.83 -27.03
C GLU A 156 8.02 46.29 -27.03
N LYS A 157 7.93 46.90 -25.85
CA LYS A 157 7.57 48.32 -25.73
C LYS A 157 8.68 49.24 -26.26
N MET A 158 9.94 48.94 -25.96
CA MET A 158 11.10 49.69 -26.48
C MET A 158 11.25 49.54 -28.00
N THR A 159 10.96 48.37 -28.56
CA THR A 159 11.02 48.14 -30.01
C THR A 159 9.91 48.86 -30.76
N ARG A 160 8.69 48.98 -30.20
CA ARG A 160 7.62 49.79 -30.81
C ARG A 160 7.96 51.27 -30.93
N ASP A 161 8.60 51.81 -29.90
CA ASP A 161 9.01 53.23 -29.90
C ASP A 161 10.20 53.48 -30.84
N ALA A 162 11.10 52.53 -31.06
CA ALA A 162 12.20 52.60 -31.99
C ALA A 162 11.77 52.41 -33.46
N PHE A 163 10.69 51.65 -33.73
CA PHE A 163 10.19 51.43 -35.11
C PHE A 163 9.53 52.64 -35.74
N SER A 164 9.13 53.66 -34.95
CA SER A 164 8.59 54.92 -35.49
C SER A 164 9.68 55.80 -36.16
N LEU A 165 10.95 55.50 -35.96
CA LEU A 165 12.07 56.35 -36.39
C LEU A 165 13.03 55.71 -37.43
N ALA A 166 12.87 54.47 -37.85
CA ALA A 166 13.85 53.82 -38.77
C ALA A 166 13.21 53.35 -40.08
N ARG A 167 13.39 54.14 -41.15
CA ARG A 167 13.23 53.71 -42.53
C ARG A 167 14.27 52.61 -42.88
N GLY A 168 13.79 51.41 -43.16
CA GLY A 168 14.70 50.45 -43.77
C GLY A 168 14.28 48.98 -43.71
N LEU A 169 13.92 48.41 -44.85
CA LEU A 169 13.56 46.99 -45.06
C LEU A 169 14.59 45.97 -44.51
N LYS A 170 15.86 46.41 -44.33
CA LYS A 170 16.96 45.56 -43.80
C LYS A 170 16.83 45.25 -42.31
N ILE A 171 16.26 46.13 -41.50
CA ILE A 171 16.11 45.90 -40.04
C ILE A 171 14.96 44.94 -39.77
N GLY A 172 13.88 44.97 -40.57
CA GLY A 172 12.76 44.06 -40.46
C GLY A 172 13.12 42.58 -40.65
N VAL A 173 14.00 42.30 -41.61
CA VAL A 173 14.45 40.93 -41.89
C VAL A 173 15.35 40.38 -40.75
N SER A 174 16.23 41.25 -40.20
CA SER A 174 17.08 40.83 -39.06
C SER A 174 16.29 40.60 -37.75
N VAL A 175 15.25 41.38 -37.53
CA VAL A 175 14.37 41.18 -36.35
C VAL A 175 13.50 39.93 -36.51
N LEU A 176 12.97 39.67 -37.72
CA LEU A 176 12.25 38.44 -38.00
C LEU A 176 13.13 37.20 -37.83
N PHE A 177 14.38 37.29 -38.24
CA PHE A 177 15.35 36.21 -38.06
C PHE A 177 15.74 35.99 -36.59
N ALA A 178 15.88 37.08 -35.80
CA ALA A 178 16.12 37.00 -34.36
C ALA A 178 14.91 36.42 -33.60
N ILE A 179 13.69 36.77 -34.01
CA ILE A 179 12.45 36.20 -33.46
C ILE A 179 12.33 34.72 -33.81
N ALA A 180 12.66 34.35 -35.06
CA ALA A 180 12.69 32.92 -35.49
C ALA A 180 13.71 32.11 -34.70
N LEU A 181 14.91 32.66 -34.45
CA LEU A 181 15.94 32.01 -33.61
C LEU A 181 15.50 31.92 -32.14
N LEU A 182 14.81 32.93 -31.63
CA LEU A 182 14.25 32.92 -30.28
C LEU A 182 13.13 31.85 -30.13
N ILE A 183 12.24 31.78 -31.10
CA ILE A 183 11.18 30.75 -31.17
C ILE A 183 11.80 29.37 -31.30
N ALA A 184 12.81 29.20 -32.14
CA ALA A 184 13.56 27.94 -32.27
C ALA A 184 14.28 27.57 -30.97
N GLY A 185 14.89 28.55 -30.28
CA GLY A 185 15.51 28.36 -28.97
C GLY A 185 14.49 27.97 -27.88
N ILE A 186 13.35 28.63 -27.83
CA ILE A 186 12.25 28.28 -26.92
C ILE A 186 11.71 26.89 -27.25
N PHE A 187 11.52 26.57 -28.53
CA PHE A 187 11.09 25.23 -28.96
C PHE A 187 12.11 24.16 -28.58
N LEU A 188 13.40 24.44 -28.72
CA LEU A 188 14.50 23.54 -28.35
C LEU A 188 14.58 23.35 -26.81
N LEU A 189 14.31 24.39 -26.04
CA LEU A 189 14.21 24.30 -24.57
C LEU A 189 12.96 23.52 -24.14
N TYR A 190 11.84 23.72 -24.82
CA TYR A 190 10.60 22.99 -24.57
C TYR A 190 10.74 21.50 -24.91
N SER A 191 11.35 21.19 -26.08
CA SER A 191 11.58 19.81 -26.48
C SER A 191 12.55 19.08 -25.55
N ARG A 192 13.63 19.77 -25.09
CA ARG A 192 14.56 19.20 -24.08
C ARG A 192 13.92 19.02 -22.71
N ARG A 193 12.94 19.85 -22.34
CA ARG A 193 12.15 19.64 -21.12
C ARG A 193 11.21 18.46 -21.27
N ALA A 194 10.45 18.40 -22.36
CA ALA A 194 9.58 17.27 -22.68
C ALA A 194 10.33 15.93 -22.70
N ASP A 195 11.54 15.91 -23.26
CA ASP A 195 12.41 14.71 -23.25
C ASP A 195 12.85 14.31 -21.83
N LYS A 196 13.14 15.28 -20.96
CA LYS A 196 13.52 14.98 -19.57
C LYS A 196 12.33 14.46 -18.77
N ASP A 197 11.16 15.02 -18.99
CA ASP A 197 9.94 14.62 -18.29
C ASP A 197 9.46 13.24 -18.78
N ALA A 198 9.53 12.98 -20.08
CA ALA A 198 9.30 11.65 -20.64
C ALA A 198 10.26 10.59 -20.07
N ARG A 199 11.56 10.91 -19.95
CA ARG A 199 12.55 10.00 -19.34
C ARG A 199 12.23 9.70 -17.87
N ARG A 200 11.71 10.66 -17.10
CA ARG A 200 11.30 10.42 -15.71
C ARG A 200 10.08 9.49 -15.62
N ALA A 201 9.06 9.69 -16.50
CA ALA A 201 7.93 8.78 -16.60
C ALA A 201 8.39 7.35 -16.89
N TYR A 202 9.28 7.22 -17.84
CA TYR A 202 9.84 5.93 -18.23
C TYR A 202 10.61 5.24 -17.09
N LEU A 203 11.29 6.01 -16.24
CA LEU A 203 11.96 5.46 -15.06
C LEU A 203 10.98 4.95 -14.01
N VAL A 204 9.87 5.68 -13.79
CA VAL A 204 8.80 5.23 -12.86
C VAL A 204 8.14 3.96 -13.40
N ILE A 205 7.82 3.92 -14.68
CA ILE A 205 7.26 2.73 -15.33
C ILE A 205 8.21 1.55 -15.22
N ALA A 206 9.50 1.75 -15.51
CA ALA A 206 10.53 0.72 -15.36
C ALA A 206 10.72 0.26 -13.91
N GLN A 207 10.44 1.10 -12.94
CA GLN A 207 10.45 0.74 -11.53
C GLN A 207 9.22 -0.10 -11.17
N LEU A 208 8.04 0.27 -11.66
CA LEU A 208 6.80 -0.50 -11.49
C LEU A 208 6.93 -1.89 -12.14
N GLU A 209 7.46 -1.96 -13.36
CA GLU A 209 7.73 -3.24 -14.03
C GLU A 209 8.71 -4.11 -13.25
N ARG A 210 9.80 -3.56 -12.75
CA ARG A 210 10.76 -4.30 -11.91
C ARG A 210 10.17 -4.80 -10.61
N SER A 211 9.20 -4.08 -10.04
CA SER A 211 8.51 -4.50 -8.81
C SER A 211 7.48 -5.61 -9.05
N THR A 212 7.00 -5.77 -10.30
CA THR A 212 6.01 -6.78 -10.68
C THR A 212 6.61 -7.97 -11.45
N HIS A 213 7.75 -7.76 -12.11
CA HIS A 213 8.40 -8.75 -12.98
C HIS A 213 9.78 -9.11 -12.45
N GLY A 214 10.02 -10.38 -12.21
CA GLY A 214 11.34 -10.90 -11.87
C GLY A 214 11.29 -12.22 -11.14
N GLN A 215 11.97 -13.23 -11.67
CA GLN A 215 12.00 -14.58 -11.12
C GLN A 215 12.53 -14.59 -9.67
N GLU A 216 13.60 -13.86 -9.39
CA GLU A 216 14.23 -13.80 -8.07
C GLU A 216 13.33 -13.10 -7.04
N GLN A 217 12.70 -12.00 -7.45
CA GLN A 217 11.78 -11.24 -6.59
C GLN A 217 10.55 -12.09 -6.23
N MET A 218 9.96 -12.77 -7.21
CA MET A 218 8.81 -13.65 -7.01
C MET A 218 9.11 -14.77 -6.00
N VAL A 219 10.28 -15.42 -6.11
CA VAL A 219 10.70 -16.49 -5.18
C VAL A 219 10.95 -15.92 -3.77
N ALA A 220 11.59 -14.75 -3.68
CA ALA A 220 11.84 -14.09 -2.40
C ALA A 220 10.53 -13.69 -1.70
N ASP A 221 9.60 -13.09 -2.42
CA ASP A 221 8.29 -12.69 -1.91
C ASP A 221 7.47 -13.90 -1.46
N ALA A 222 7.46 -14.98 -2.25
CA ALA A 222 6.76 -16.21 -1.89
C ALA A 222 7.32 -16.85 -0.60
N ARG A 223 8.65 -16.79 -0.38
CA ARG A 223 9.28 -17.29 0.86
C ARG A 223 8.92 -16.43 2.07
N SER A 224 8.93 -15.10 1.91
CA SER A 224 8.53 -14.17 2.97
C SER A 224 7.09 -14.40 3.41
N VAL A 225 6.16 -14.45 2.44
CA VAL A 225 4.73 -14.70 2.72
C VAL A 225 4.49 -16.06 3.36
N ARG A 226 5.27 -17.09 2.99
CA ARG A 226 5.16 -18.41 3.64
C ARG A 226 5.47 -18.37 5.12
N ALA A 227 6.51 -17.63 5.52
CA ALA A 227 6.87 -17.46 6.92
C ALA A 227 5.72 -16.83 7.73
N ASP A 228 5.05 -15.83 7.14
CA ASP A 228 3.90 -15.15 7.77
C ASP A 228 2.66 -16.06 7.87
N LEU A 229 2.37 -16.86 6.83
CA LEU A 229 1.20 -17.76 6.80
C LEU A 229 1.31 -18.94 7.79
N GLN A 230 2.50 -19.35 8.19
CA GLN A 230 2.70 -20.42 9.16
C GLN A 230 2.29 -20.04 10.60
N GLN A 231 1.98 -18.78 10.85
CA GLN A 231 1.58 -18.26 12.16
C GLN A 231 0.04 -18.16 12.35
N SER A 232 -0.74 -19.10 11.83
CA SER A 232 -2.20 -19.09 11.99
C SER A 232 -2.63 -19.12 13.46
N ASP A 233 -3.17 -18.01 13.97
CA ASP A 233 -3.51 -17.81 15.38
C ASP A 233 -4.62 -18.75 15.89
N VAL A 234 -5.60 -19.10 15.06
CA VAL A 234 -6.72 -19.96 15.46
C VAL A 234 -6.30 -21.38 15.82
N VAL A 235 -5.40 -21.98 15.02
CA VAL A 235 -4.88 -23.34 15.27
C VAL A 235 -4.05 -23.33 16.56
N ARG A 236 -3.23 -22.32 16.74
CA ARG A 236 -2.41 -22.15 17.94
C ARG A 236 -3.28 -21.94 19.19
N GLN A 237 -4.30 -21.10 19.10
CA GLN A 237 -5.24 -20.84 20.18
C GLN A 237 -6.01 -22.10 20.59
N LYS A 238 -6.48 -22.90 19.62
CA LYS A 238 -7.13 -24.19 19.89
C LYS A 238 -6.19 -25.16 20.61
N GLN A 239 -4.96 -25.30 20.15
CA GLN A 239 -3.95 -26.16 20.79
C GLN A 239 -3.63 -25.70 22.21
N GLN A 240 -3.49 -24.39 22.43
CA GLN A 240 -3.27 -23.85 23.79
C GLN A 240 -4.42 -24.13 24.73
N LEU A 241 -5.67 -23.93 24.27
CA LEU A 241 -6.85 -24.21 25.09
C LEU A 241 -7.02 -25.71 25.39
N GLN A 242 -6.69 -26.58 24.44
CA GLN A 242 -6.66 -28.04 24.65
C GLN A 242 -5.62 -28.43 25.69
N HIS A 243 -4.40 -27.92 25.58
CA HIS A 243 -3.34 -28.15 26.53
C HIS A 243 -3.69 -27.65 27.95
N GLN A 244 -4.24 -26.43 28.05
CA GLN A 244 -4.74 -25.88 29.32
C GLN A 244 -5.85 -26.74 29.94
N SER A 245 -6.78 -27.25 29.11
CA SER A 245 -7.85 -28.13 29.60
C SER A 245 -7.28 -29.43 30.17
N GLU A 246 -6.26 -29.99 29.52
CA GLU A 246 -5.58 -31.21 29.94
C GLU A 246 -4.77 -31.01 31.22
N GLU A 247 -4.02 -29.91 31.34
CA GLU A 247 -3.32 -29.52 32.57
C GLU A 247 -4.27 -29.35 33.77
N LEU A 248 -5.40 -28.68 33.55
CA LEU A 248 -6.41 -28.49 34.58
C LEU A 248 -7.03 -29.81 35.03
N ARG A 249 -7.27 -30.75 34.11
CA ARG A 249 -7.74 -32.10 34.44
C ARG A 249 -6.72 -32.86 35.30
N GLN A 250 -5.43 -32.76 34.96
CA GLN A 250 -4.36 -33.38 35.76
C GLN A 250 -4.26 -32.77 37.16
N LYS A 251 -4.35 -31.43 37.28
CA LYS A 251 -4.34 -30.72 38.56
C LYS A 251 -5.53 -31.14 39.44
N ILE A 252 -6.73 -31.29 38.84
CA ILE A 252 -7.93 -31.74 39.56
C ILE A 252 -7.75 -33.17 40.11
N SER A 253 -7.05 -34.07 39.41
CA SER A 253 -6.82 -35.42 39.85
C SER A 253 -5.88 -35.55 41.08
N GLY A 254 -5.06 -34.51 41.32
CA GLY A 254 -4.13 -34.47 42.47
C GLY A 254 -4.52 -33.45 43.56
N ALA A 255 -5.63 -32.74 43.43
CA ALA A 255 -6.05 -31.69 44.39
C ALA A 255 -7.07 -32.23 45.43
N GLU A 256 -7.07 -31.64 46.63
CA GLU A 256 -7.98 -31.97 47.70
C GLU A 256 -8.78 -30.74 48.19
N GLY A 257 -10.01 -30.96 48.67
CA GLY A 257 -10.80 -29.94 49.34
C GLY A 257 -11.32 -28.82 48.44
N GLY A 258 -11.26 -27.58 48.95
CA GLY A 258 -11.82 -26.38 48.28
C GLY A 258 -11.14 -26.00 46.95
N GLU A 259 -9.92 -26.41 46.76
CA GLU A 259 -9.13 -26.15 45.53
C GLU A 259 -9.74 -26.85 44.30
N VAL A 260 -10.34 -28.03 44.50
CA VAL A 260 -11.01 -28.80 43.43
C VAL A 260 -12.16 -28.00 42.82
N SER A 261 -12.93 -27.24 43.61
CA SER A 261 -14.05 -26.46 43.09
C SER A 261 -13.61 -25.27 42.20
N ALA A 262 -12.51 -24.61 42.56
CA ALA A 262 -11.92 -23.52 41.78
C ALA A 262 -11.34 -24.02 40.48
N LEU A 263 -10.60 -25.14 40.50
CA LEU A 263 -10.03 -25.78 39.31
C LEU A 263 -11.12 -26.32 38.35
N ARG A 264 -12.23 -26.87 38.91
CA ARG A 264 -13.37 -27.27 38.07
C ARG A 264 -14.04 -26.07 37.38
N LYS A 265 -14.16 -24.94 38.06
CA LYS A 265 -14.68 -23.71 37.44
C LYS A 265 -13.78 -23.23 36.31
N GLN A 266 -12.47 -23.19 36.52
CA GLN A 266 -11.50 -22.84 35.47
C GLN A 266 -11.54 -23.83 34.29
N LEU A 267 -11.63 -25.12 34.54
CA LEU A 267 -11.78 -26.13 33.50
C LEU A 267 -13.05 -25.92 32.68
N GLN A 268 -14.17 -25.60 33.36
CA GLN A 268 -15.45 -25.33 32.69
C GLN A 268 -15.35 -24.06 31.82
N GLU A 269 -14.73 -23.00 32.32
CA GLU A 269 -14.48 -21.77 31.55
C GLU A 269 -13.59 -22.03 30.34
N THR A 270 -12.51 -22.81 30.52
CA THR A 270 -11.60 -23.20 29.43
C THR A 270 -12.31 -24.06 28.38
N ASN A 271 -13.09 -25.04 28.80
CA ASN A 271 -13.88 -25.88 27.89
C ASN A 271 -14.96 -25.06 27.15
N ASN A 272 -15.61 -24.10 27.81
CA ASN A 272 -16.56 -23.21 27.15
C ASN A 272 -15.89 -22.32 26.08
N ARG A 273 -14.65 -21.86 26.35
CA ARG A 273 -13.84 -21.13 25.36
C ARG A 273 -13.45 -22.02 24.18
N LEU A 274 -12.98 -23.23 24.46
CA LEU A 274 -12.63 -24.21 23.44
C LEU A 274 -13.84 -24.52 22.54
N GLN A 275 -15.00 -24.77 23.13
CA GLN A 275 -16.24 -25.06 22.41
C GLN A 275 -16.67 -23.89 21.52
N ARG A 276 -16.51 -22.62 21.98
CA ARG A 276 -16.76 -21.45 21.14
C ARG A 276 -15.83 -21.41 19.92
N VAL A 277 -14.54 -21.54 20.14
CA VAL A 277 -13.54 -21.57 19.05
C VAL A 277 -13.82 -22.69 18.05
N GLU A 278 -14.24 -23.86 18.53
CA GLU A 278 -14.61 -24.99 17.67
C GLU A 278 -15.88 -24.74 16.87
N THR A 279 -16.92 -24.15 17.49
CA THR A 279 -18.17 -23.77 16.81
C THR A 279 -17.93 -22.70 15.76
N GLU A 280 -17.16 -21.67 16.09
CA GLU A 280 -16.78 -20.61 15.16
C GLU A 280 -15.98 -21.15 13.98
N SER A 281 -15.03 -22.06 14.25
CA SER A 281 -14.25 -22.74 13.22
C SER A 281 -15.11 -23.59 12.29
N GLN A 282 -16.09 -24.34 12.82
CA GLN A 282 -17.02 -25.15 12.01
C GLN A 282 -17.92 -24.27 11.14
N THR A 283 -18.46 -23.20 11.70
CA THR A 283 -19.29 -22.23 10.96
C THR A 283 -18.48 -21.60 9.84
N ALA A 284 -17.24 -21.18 10.14
CA ALA A 284 -16.33 -20.64 9.14
C ALA A 284 -16.04 -21.65 8.03
N GLU A 285 -15.80 -22.92 8.36
CA GLU A 285 -15.56 -23.97 7.35
C GLU A 285 -16.74 -24.13 6.40
N GLN A 286 -17.97 -24.07 6.90
CA GLN A 286 -19.18 -24.14 6.08
C GLN A 286 -19.30 -22.94 5.13
N VAL A 287 -19.07 -21.71 5.65
CA VAL A 287 -19.09 -20.48 4.88
C VAL A 287 -18.01 -20.50 3.80
N ILE A 288 -16.81 -20.95 4.15
CA ILE A 288 -15.68 -21.08 3.22
C ILE A 288 -16.04 -22.04 2.08
N ARG A 289 -16.54 -23.23 2.40
CA ARG A 289 -16.94 -24.22 1.38
C ARG A 289 -18.03 -23.68 0.47
N ALA A 290 -18.98 -22.92 1.01
CA ALA A 290 -20.06 -22.35 0.24
C ALA A 290 -19.60 -21.22 -0.69
N TYR A 291 -18.75 -20.32 -0.24
CA TYR A 291 -18.49 -19.05 -0.93
C TYR A 291 -17.08 -18.87 -1.49
N ALA A 292 -16.06 -19.56 -0.98
CA ALA A 292 -14.71 -19.46 -1.55
C ALA A 292 -14.67 -19.72 -3.07
N PRO A 293 -15.48 -20.64 -3.63
CA PRO A 293 -15.54 -20.82 -5.08
C PRO A 293 -16.00 -19.58 -5.87
N SER A 294 -16.72 -18.65 -5.23
CA SER A 294 -17.29 -17.45 -5.86
C SER A 294 -16.46 -16.19 -5.58
N VAL A 295 -15.33 -16.33 -4.90
CA VAL A 295 -14.35 -15.25 -4.69
C VAL A 295 -13.22 -15.41 -5.70
N CYS A 296 -12.97 -14.38 -6.51
CA CYS A 296 -12.00 -14.42 -7.60
C CYS A 296 -10.77 -13.53 -7.31
N LEU A 297 -9.65 -13.93 -7.86
CA LEU A 297 -8.52 -13.06 -8.10
C LEU A 297 -8.88 -12.16 -9.30
N LEU A 298 -8.85 -10.85 -9.11
CA LEU A 298 -8.93 -9.88 -10.19
C LEU A 298 -7.52 -9.50 -10.59
N HIS A 299 -7.19 -9.72 -11.85
CA HIS A 299 -5.98 -9.27 -12.50
C HIS A 299 -6.33 -8.10 -13.41
N VAL A 300 -5.71 -6.96 -13.19
CA VAL A 300 -5.91 -5.73 -13.95
C VAL A 300 -4.58 -5.31 -14.56
N SER A 301 -4.49 -5.41 -15.87
CA SER A 301 -3.34 -4.95 -16.64
C SER A 301 -3.57 -3.52 -17.10
N VAL A 302 -2.72 -2.60 -16.66
CA VAL A 302 -2.76 -1.17 -16.99
C VAL A 302 -1.80 -0.90 -18.12
N VAL A 303 -2.27 -0.24 -19.16
CA VAL A 303 -1.48 0.28 -20.28
C VAL A 303 -1.35 1.79 -20.16
N PHE A 304 -0.31 2.35 -20.75
CA PHE A 304 -0.03 3.78 -20.74
C PHE A 304 -0.26 4.34 -22.13
N LEU A 305 -1.15 5.30 -22.25
CA LEU A 305 -1.56 5.90 -23.52
C LEU A 305 -1.03 7.32 -23.60
N ASP A 306 -0.39 7.69 -24.69
CA ASP A 306 -0.03 9.09 -24.93
C ASP A 306 -1.29 9.98 -24.92
N HIS A 307 -1.26 11.04 -24.16
CA HIS A 307 -2.40 11.92 -23.93
C HIS A 307 -2.98 12.51 -25.22
N SER A 308 -2.13 12.88 -26.15
CA SER A 308 -2.50 13.58 -27.39
C SER A 308 -2.90 12.62 -28.50
N SER A 309 -2.14 11.56 -28.73
CA SER A 309 -2.35 10.64 -29.84
C SER A 309 -3.16 9.41 -29.48
N ARG A 310 -3.37 9.15 -28.17
CA ARG A 310 -4.00 7.93 -27.62
C ARG A 310 -3.28 6.64 -28.04
N ARG A 311 -2.04 6.74 -28.52
CA ARG A 311 -1.22 5.57 -28.84
C ARG A 311 -0.67 4.94 -27.57
N PRO A 312 -0.66 3.61 -27.47
CA PRO A 312 -0.08 2.92 -26.32
C PRO A 312 1.44 3.05 -26.35
N LEU A 313 2.01 3.23 -25.16
CA LEU A 313 3.44 3.12 -24.94
C LEU A 313 3.89 1.68 -25.20
N ARG A 314 4.97 1.50 -25.94
CA ARG A 314 5.52 0.21 -26.34
C ARG A 314 7.00 0.13 -26.04
N TYR A 315 7.53 -1.06 -25.90
CA TYR A 315 8.97 -1.24 -25.97
C TYR A 315 9.49 -0.86 -27.36
N ALA A 316 10.68 -0.26 -27.43
CA ALA A 316 11.31 0.04 -28.71
C ALA A 316 11.71 -1.23 -29.47
N GLY A 317 11.86 -2.34 -28.77
CA GLY A 317 12.13 -3.66 -29.32
C GLY A 317 12.32 -4.68 -28.21
N ILE A 318 12.31 -5.96 -28.62
CA ILE A 318 12.52 -7.12 -27.73
C ILE A 318 13.74 -7.89 -28.24
N THR A 319 14.61 -8.33 -27.33
CA THR A 319 15.75 -9.20 -27.63
C THR A 319 15.28 -10.61 -28.02
N GLY A 320 16.17 -11.42 -28.58
CA GLY A 320 15.88 -12.82 -28.90
C GLY A 320 15.47 -13.67 -27.69
N ASN A 321 15.75 -13.22 -26.47
CA ASN A 321 15.37 -13.87 -25.22
C ASN A 321 14.04 -13.35 -24.64
N GLY A 322 13.35 -12.46 -25.35
CA GLY A 322 12.07 -11.89 -24.90
C GLY A 322 12.20 -10.67 -23.96
N GLU A 323 13.42 -10.23 -23.66
CA GLU A 323 13.63 -9.05 -22.81
C GLU A 323 13.53 -7.74 -23.62
N PRO A 324 13.04 -6.64 -23.01
CA PRO A 324 13.07 -5.32 -23.63
C PRO A 324 14.50 -4.87 -23.98
N LEU A 325 14.63 -4.15 -25.08
CA LEU A 325 15.88 -3.45 -25.39
C LEU A 325 16.17 -2.41 -24.30
N LYS A 326 17.41 -2.38 -23.82
CA LYS A 326 17.86 -1.49 -22.75
C LYS A 326 18.80 -0.41 -23.28
N ASP A 327 18.76 0.77 -22.67
CA ASP A 327 19.73 1.84 -22.92
C ASP A 327 21.07 1.55 -22.25
N SER A 328 22.03 2.51 -22.38
CA SER A 328 23.36 2.42 -21.75
C SER A 328 23.31 2.32 -20.20
N ASP A 329 22.23 2.76 -19.58
CA ASP A 329 22.05 2.76 -18.14
C ASP A 329 21.28 1.52 -17.66
N GLY A 330 20.94 0.61 -18.59
CA GLY A 330 20.23 -0.64 -18.32
C GLY A 330 18.71 -0.49 -18.18
N ASN A 331 18.13 0.65 -18.54
CA ASN A 331 16.69 0.87 -18.51
C ASN A 331 16.04 0.48 -19.82
N PRO A 332 14.79 -0.05 -19.81
CA PRO A 332 14.04 -0.33 -21.02
C PRO A 332 13.85 0.92 -21.88
N VAL A 333 13.94 0.77 -23.20
CA VAL A 333 13.70 1.85 -24.16
C VAL A 333 12.26 1.75 -24.66
N TYR A 334 11.52 2.85 -24.56
CA TYR A 334 10.11 2.94 -24.92
C TYR A 334 9.89 3.79 -26.17
N THR A 335 8.77 3.54 -26.86
CA THR A 335 8.34 4.27 -28.05
C THR A 335 6.82 4.29 -28.14
N LEU A 336 6.27 5.25 -28.87
CA LEU A 336 4.85 5.29 -29.26
C LEU A 336 4.61 4.63 -30.62
N GLU A 337 5.68 4.15 -31.27
CA GLU A 337 5.62 3.60 -32.63
C GLU A 337 6.08 2.13 -32.65
N GLY A 338 5.78 1.45 -33.77
CA GLY A 338 6.21 0.07 -33.97
C GLY A 338 5.16 -0.97 -33.59
N ARG A 339 5.62 -2.25 -33.51
CA ARG A 339 4.76 -3.42 -33.25
C ARG A 339 5.23 -4.26 -32.05
N ALA A 340 6.23 -3.77 -31.33
CA ALA A 340 6.67 -4.43 -30.11
C ALA A 340 5.54 -4.42 -29.04
N PRO A 341 5.61 -5.30 -28.04
CA PRO A 341 4.60 -5.36 -26.98
C PRO A 341 4.34 -4.01 -26.30
N GLU A 342 3.14 -3.81 -25.84
CA GLU A 342 2.75 -2.67 -25.04
C GLU A 342 3.38 -2.77 -23.65
N VAL A 343 3.74 -1.62 -23.12
CA VAL A 343 4.21 -1.51 -21.73
C VAL A 343 3.01 -1.65 -20.81
N ARG A 344 3.07 -2.58 -19.89
CA ARG A 344 1.99 -2.91 -18.96
C ARG A 344 2.47 -2.89 -17.52
N ALA A 345 1.56 -2.55 -16.63
CA ALA A 345 1.72 -2.72 -15.19
C ALA A 345 0.57 -3.57 -14.67
N ASP A 346 0.89 -4.65 -13.95
CA ASP A 346 -0.09 -5.64 -13.52
C ASP A 346 -0.43 -5.46 -12.05
N PHE A 347 -1.73 -5.44 -11.76
CA PHE A 347 -2.28 -5.26 -10.43
C PHE A 347 -3.21 -6.40 -10.09
N PHE A 348 -3.19 -6.79 -8.84
CA PHE A 348 -4.01 -7.88 -8.33
C PHE A 348 -4.88 -7.41 -7.17
N GLY A 349 -6.13 -7.85 -7.19
CA GLY A 349 -7.08 -7.61 -6.12
C GLY A 349 -8.05 -8.76 -5.98
N THR A 350 -9.05 -8.57 -5.17
CA THR A 350 -10.10 -9.55 -4.91
C THR A 350 -11.44 -9.04 -5.40
N GLY A 351 -12.28 -9.95 -5.87
CA GLY A 351 -13.68 -9.69 -6.16
C GLY A 351 -14.55 -10.89 -5.78
N PHE A 352 -15.86 -10.69 -5.69
CA PHE A 352 -16.78 -11.77 -5.39
C PHE A 352 -18.12 -11.59 -6.10
N ILE A 353 -18.78 -12.71 -6.42
CA ILE A 353 -20.04 -12.72 -7.18
C ILE A 353 -21.18 -12.20 -6.30
N VAL A 354 -21.88 -11.17 -6.77
CA VAL A 354 -23.04 -10.54 -6.08
C VAL A 354 -24.33 -10.60 -6.87
N GLY A 355 -24.29 -11.14 -8.09
CA GLY A 355 -25.45 -11.30 -8.97
C GLY A 355 -25.06 -11.93 -10.30
N ASP A 356 -26.01 -12.05 -11.21
CA ASP A 356 -25.80 -12.64 -12.53
C ASP A 356 -24.80 -11.83 -13.35
N GLY A 357 -23.63 -12.40 -13.55
CA GLY A 357 -22.53 -11.75 -14.26
C GLY A 357 -21.88 -10.56 -13.53
N MET A 358 -22.22 -10.31 -12.26
CA MET A 358 -21.72 -9.18 -11.48
C MET A 358 -20.74 -9.63 -10.41
N ILE A 359 -19.60 -8.96 -10.37
CA ILE A 359 -18.55 -9.09 -9.33
C ILE A 359 -18.42 -7.74 -8.64
N LEU A 360 -18.49 -7.73 -7.32
CA LEU A 360 -18.21 -6.57 -6.49
C LEU A 360 -16.74 -6.59 -6.05
N THR A 361 -16.13 -5.40 -6.05
CA THR A 361 -14.75 -5.16 -5.64
C THR A 361 -14.57 -3.71 -5.20
N ASN A 362 -13.34 -3.25 -4.93
CA ASN A 362 -13.04 -1.84 -4.71
C ASN A 362 -12.78 -1.10 -6.03
N HIS A 363 -13.01 0.23 -6.01
CA HIS A 363 -12.70 1.11 -7.13
C HIS A 363 -11.19 1.13 -7.43
N HIS A 364 -10.35 1.28 -6.41
CA HIS A 364 -8.89 1.28 -6.57
C HIS A 364 -8.32 -0.04 -7.11
N VAL A 365 -9.06 -1.15 -7.05
CA VAL A 365 -8.66 -2.43 -7.65
C VAL A 365 -8.85 -2.39 -9.16
N VAL A 366 -9.98 -1.84 -9.64
CA VAL A 366 -10.30 -1.80 -11.07
C VAL A 366 -9.69 -0.60 -11.79
N GLN A 367 -9.32 0.45 -11.06
CA GLN A 367 -8.58 1.60 -11.55
C GLN A 367 -7.38 1.87 -10.61
N PRO A 368 -6.29 1.11 -10.72
CA PRO A 368 -5.16 1.16 -9.79
C PRO A 368 -4.46 2.52 -9.71
N TRP A 369 -4.68 3.39 -10.67
CA TRP A 369 -4.17 4.77 -10.68
C TRP A 369 -4.99 5.75 -9.83
N TRP A 370 -6.21 5.35 -9.41
CA TRP A 370 -7.06 6.19 -8.58
C TRP A 370 -6.49 6.29 -7.16
N LYS A 371 -6.19 7.52 -6.71
CA LYS A 371 -5.53 7.81 -5.42
C LYS A 371 -4.19 7.08 -5.22
N ASN A 372 -3.46 6.85 -6.31
CA ASN A 372 -2.13 6.25 -6.28
C ASN A 372 -1.09 7.28 -6.70
N ASP A 373 -0.27 7.75 -5.75
CA ASP A 373 0.70 8.83 -5.98
C ASP A 373 1.82 8.41 -6.95
N GLU A 374 2.23 7.12 -6.94
CA GLU A 374 3.27 6.62 -7.85
C GLU A 374 2.79 6.67 -9.30
N LEU A 375 1.58 6.18 -9.57
CA LEU A 375 0.96 6.27 -10.90
C LEU A 375 0.56 7.71 -11.24
N GLY A 376 0.17 8.52 -10.24
CA GLY A 376 -0.13 9.94 -10.41
C GLY A 376 1.03 10.72 -11.02
N SER A 377 2.28 10.38 -10.69
CA SER A 377 3.48 11.00 -11.27
C SER A 377 3.62 10.73 -12.78
N VAL A 378 3.14 9.60 -13.27
CA VAL A 378 3.11 9.24 -14.70
C VAL A 378 2.08 10.07 -15.45
N LEU A 379 0.93 10.34 -14.82
CA LEU A 379 -0.18 11.11 -15.41
C LEU A 379 0.20 12.58 -15.67
N THR A 380 1.05 13.15 -14.84
CA THR A 380 1.50 14.55 -15.01
C THR A 380 2.48 14.73 -16.18
N GLN A 381 2.86 13.64 -16.84
CA GLN A 381 3.92 13.63 -17.86
C GLN A 381 3.42 13.33 -19.27
N GLY A 382 2.13 13.51 -19.50
CA GLY A 382 1.54 13.35 -20.84
C GLY A 382 1.14 11.93 -21.20
N LEU A 383 1.11 11.02 -20.22
CA LEU A 383 0.59 9.67 -20.36
C LEU A 383 -0.69 9.50 -19.55
N ASP A 384 -1.71 8.89 -20.14
CA ASP A 384 -2.94 8.50 -19.47
C ASP A 384 -2.92 6.98 -19.19
N PRO A 385 -3.32 6.52 -18.02
CA PRO A 385 -3.51 5.11 -17.79
C PRO A 385 -4.79 4.63 -18.47
N GLY A 386 -4.75 3.42 -18.96
CA GLY A 386 -5.90 2.73 -19.52
C GLY A 386 -5.94 1.28 -19.05
N ILE A 387 -7.11 0.67 -19.06
CA ILE A 387 -7.22 -0.76 -18.81
C ILE A 387 -6.89 -1.47 -20.12
N GLY A 388 -5.79 -2.22 -20.13
CA GLY A 388 -5.43 -3.11 -21.22
C GLY A 388 -6.27 -4.37 -21.18
N GLU A 389 -6.30 -5.03 -20.02
CA GLU A 389 -7.06 -6.24 -19.79
C GLU A 389 -7.51 -6.31 -18.33
N MET A 390 -8.67 -6.94 -18.10
CA MET A 390 -9.17 -7.25 -16.77
C MET A 390 -9.76 -8.63 -16.75
N ILE A 391 -9.18 -9.52 -15.95
CA ILE A 391 -9.55 -10.94 -15.90
C ILE A 391 -9.88 -11.34 -14.46
N ALA A 392 -10.98 -12.07 -14.30
CA ALA A 392 -11.40 -12.70 -13.05
C ALA A 392 -11.03 -14.18 -13.07
N TYR A 393 -10.15 -14.62 -12.18
CA TYR A 393 -9.77 -16.01 -12.03
C TYR A 393 -10.45 -16.63 -10.81
N PHE A 394 -11.24 -17.64 -11.02
CA PHE A 394 -11.96 -18.33 -9.93
C PHE A 394 -11.27 -19.63 -9.55
N PRO A 395 -11.42 -20.08 -8.28
CA PRO A 395 -10.93 -21.39 -7.85
C PRO A 395 -11.42 -22.52 -8.75
N ASP A 396 -10.55 -23.49 -9.00
CA ASP A 396 -10.85 -24.69 -9.81
C ASP A 396 -11.39 -24.43 -11.23
N SER A 397 -11.28 -23.21 -11.73
CA SER A 397 -11.60 -22.90 -13.15
C SER A 397 -10.42 -23.26 -14.05
N SER A 398 -10.71 -23.58 -15.31
CA SER A 398 -9.68 -23.90 -16.31
C SER A 398 -9.11 -22.66 -17.02
N ALA A 399 -9.79 -21.52 -16.92
CA ALA A 399 -9.39 -20.24 -17.53
C ALA A 399 -9.98 -19.07 -16.72
N GLY A 400 -9.40 -17.90 -16.92
CA GLY A 400 -9.97 -16.65 -16.45
C GLY A 400 -11.17 -16.19 -17.28
N VAL A 401 -11.98 -15.33 -16.70
CA VAL A 401 -13.13 -14.69 -17.36
C VAL A 401 -12.80 -13.22 -17.57
N SER A 402 -12.85 -12.75 -18.81
CA SER A 402 -12.71 -11.34 -19.12
C SER A 402 -13.89 -10.55 -18.54
N VAL A 403 -13.57 -9.47 -17.83
CA VAL A 403 -14.58 -8.63 -17.18
C VAL A 403 -14.33 -7.16 -17.52
N SER A 404 -15.37 -6.35 -17.40
CA SER A 404 -15.29 -4.91 -17.64
C SER A 404 -15.98 -4.13 -16.52
N ILE A 405 -15.55 -2.90 -16.30
CA ILE A 405 -16.17 -2.01 -15.31
C ILE A 405 -17.61 -1.72 -15.76
N ALA A 406 -18.56 -2.01 -14.87
CA ALA A 406 -19.97 -1.66 -15.08
C ALA A 406 -20.33 -0.37 -14.34
N GLN A 407 -19.90 -0.23 -13.08
CA GLN A 407 -20.17 0.94 -12.25
C GLN A 407 -19.04 1.14 -11.24
N VAL A 408 -18.80 2.38 -10.85
CA VAL A 408 -17.87 2.75 -9.77
C VAL A 408 -18.52 3.75 -8.82
N SER A 409 -18.10 3.70 -7.56
CA SER A 409 -18.39 4.70 -6.55
C SER A 409 -17.07 5.20 -5.98
N GLU A 410 -16.67 6.41 -6.36
CA GLU A 410 -15.46 7.05 -5.84
C GLU A 410 -15.58 7.38 -4.34
N GLU A 411 -16.79 7.74 -3.90
CA GLU A 411 -17.04 8.08 -2.50
C GLU A 411 -16.85 6.87 -1.57
N ALA A 412 -17.40 5.71 -1.98
CA ALA A 412 -17.33 4.48 -1.20
C ALA A 412 -16.13 3.59 -1.54
N ASP A 413 -15.32 3.96 -2.53
CA ASP A 413 -14.27 3.12 -3.09
C ASP A 413 -14.77 1.70 -3.43
N LEU A 414 -15.89 1.62 -4.12
CA LEU A 414 -16.49 0.36 -4.58
C LEU A 414 -16.66 0.36 -6.10
N ALA A 415 -16.58 -0.81 -6.69
CA ALA A 415 -16.84 -1.03 -8.11
C ALA A 415 -17.58 -2.35 -8.35
N VAL A 416 -18.41 -2.34 -9.37
CA VAL A 416 -19.01 -3.54 -9.96
C VAL A 416 -18.40 -3.75 -11.33
N VAL A 417 -17.85 -4.94 -11.55
CA VAL A 417 -17.43 -5.41 -12.86
C VAL A 417 -18.38 -6.48 -13.38
N LYS A 418 -18.50 -6.60 -14.70
CA LYS A 418 -19.36 -7.56 -15.37
C LYS A 418 -18.56 -8.46 -16.30
N GLY A 419 -18.98 -9.74 -16.36
CA GLY A 419 -18.46 -10.74 -17.27
C GLY A 419 -19.45 -11.88 -17.47
N ASP A 420 -19.16 -12.77 -18.40
CA ASP A 420 -19.96 -13.98 -18.61
C ASP A 420 -19.58 -15.04 -17.57
N LEU A 421 -20.30 -15.06 -16.45
CA LEU A 421 -20.10 -16.00 -15.35
C LEU A 421 -21.03 -17.21 -15.40
N ALA A 422 -21.95 -17.27 -16.36
CA ALA A 422 -23.02 -18.28 -16.40
C ALA A 422 -22.48 -19.72 -16.45
N ALA A 423 -21.40 -19.93 -17.21
CA ALA A 423 -20.75 -21.24 -17.35
C ALA A 423 -20.12 -21.74 -16.04
N LEU A 424 -19.76 -20.85 -15.13
CA LEU A 424 -19.09 -21.21 -13.87
C LEU A 424 -20.02 -21.87 -12.87
N LYS A 425 -21.32 -21.63 -12.95
CA LYS A 425 -22.35 -22.16 -12.01
C LYS A 425 -21.99 -21.96 -10.53
N ARG A 426 -21.47 -20.78 -10.20
CA ARG A 426 -21.05 -20.43 -8.84
C ARG A 426 -22.19 -19.79 -8.04
N PRO A 427 -22.28 -20.02 -6.73
CA PRO A 427 -23.27 -19.36 -5.90
C PRO A 427 -23.01 -17.85 -5.81
N THR A 428 -24.08 -17.07 -5.79
CA THR A 428 -24.02 -15.64 -5.44
C THR A 428 -23.89 -15.49 -3.93
N LEU A 429 -23.00 -14.62 -3.46
CA LEU A 429 -22.89 -14.32 -2.06
C LEU A 429 -24.09 -13.49 -1.60
N LYS A 430 -24.71 -13.92 -0.49
CA LYS A 430 -25.78 -13.16 0.13
C LYS A 430 -25.21 -11.92 0.83
N THR A 431 -25.91 -10.80 0.72
CA THR A 431 -25.50 -9.54 1.34
C THR A 431 -26.51 -9.10 2.40
N ASP A 432 -26.04 -8.67 3.56
CA ASP A 432 -26.86 -7.99 4.56
C ASP A 432 -26.50 -6.50 4.63
N ALA A 433 -27.31 -5.69 3.98
CA ALA A 433 -27.11 -4.24 3.89
C ALA A 433 -27.74 -3.43 5.04
N ARG A 434 -28.30 -4.09 6.04
CA ARG A 434 -28.84 -3.41 7.24
C ARG A 434 -27.70 -2.73 8.01
N LYS A 435 -28.02 -1.62 8.66
CA LYS A 435 -27.00 -0.88 9.43
C LYS A 435 -26.46 -1.72 10.61
N GLU A 436 -27.31 -2.57 11.14
CA GLU A 436 -27.06 -3.45 12.29
C GLU A 436 -26.41 -4.79 11.90
N ALA A 437 -26.13 -5.02 10.62
CA ALA A 437 -25.54 -6.27 10.13
C ALA A 437 -24.11 -6.51 10.64
N ALA A 438 -23.41 -5.44 10.96
CA ALA A 438 -22.09 -5.49 11.57
C ALA A 438 -22.19 -5.03 13.03
N VAL A 439 -21.82 -5.90 13.97
CA VAL A 439 -21.87 -5.63 15.41
C VAL A 439 -20.48 -5.83 16.00
N SER A 440 -20.00 -4.84 16.77
CA SER A 440 -18.69 -4.93 17.44
C SER A 440 -18.62 -6.14 18.38
N GLY A 441 -17.53 -6.87 18.32
CA GLY A 441 -17.29 -8.10 19.07
C GLY A 441 -17.80 -9.37 18.38
N GLU A 442 -18.55 -9.30 17.29
CA GLU A 442 -18.97 -10.48 16.54
C GLU A 442 -17.85 -11.05 15.68
N PRO A 443 -17.84 -12.40 15.49
CA PRO A 443 -16.86 -13.06 14.63
C PRO A 443 -17.05 -12.66 13.16
N LEU A 444 -15.94 -12.59 12.44
CA LEU A 444 -15.85 -12.17 11.06
C LEU A 444 -14.96 -13.12 10.28
N ILE A 445 -15.36 -13.43 9.05
CA ILE A 445 -14.55 -14.18 8.07
C ILE A 445 -14.22 -13.23 6.92
N SER A 446 -12.94 -13.13 6.56
CA SER A 446 -12.48 -12.43 5.37
C SER A 446 -11.95 -13.43 4.34
N LEU A 447 -12.37 -13.30 3.09
CA LEU A 447 -11.88 -14.08 1.96
C LEU A 447 -11.19 -13.14 0.97
N GLY A 448 -9.97 -13.48 0.56
CA GLY A 448 -9.26 -12.65 -0.40
C GLY A 448 -7.96 -13.24 -0.90
N TYR A 449 -7.35 -12.57 -1.87
CA TYR A 449 -6.07 -12.95 -2.45
C TYR A 449 -4.96 -12.06 -1.89
N ALA A 450 -4.74 -12.17 -0.58
CA ALA A 450 -3.68 -11.45 0.14
C ALA A 450 -2.34 -11.61 -0.57
N THR A 451 -1.60 -10.50 -0.77
CA THR A 451 -0.37 -10.44 -1.57
C THR A 451 -0.50 -10.96 -3.02
N GLY A 452 -1.72 -11.04 -3.55
CA GLY A 452 -1.97 -11.48 -4.92
C GLY A 452 -1.42 -12.89 -5.19
N VAL A 453 -0.66 -13.03 -6.26
CA VAL A 453 -0.06 -14.32 -6.68
C VAL A 453 0.96 -14.87 -5.68
N ASN A 454 1.63 -14.01 -4.90
CA ASN A 454 2.70 -14.43 -3.98
C ASN A 454 2.22 -15.35 -2.86
N ALA A 455 1.01 -15.10 -2.30
CA ALA A 455 0.45 -16.00 -1.30
C ALA A 455 0.08 -17.38 -1.87
N MET A 456 -0.35 -17.44 -3.13
CA MET A 456 -0.65 -18.71 -3.80
C MET A 456 0.64 -19.50 -4.07
N LEU A 457 1.69 -18.82 -4.53
CA LEU A 457 3.02 -19.41 -4.68
C LEU A 457 3.58 -19.88 -3.34
N ALA A 458 3.47 -19.09 -2.28
CA ALA A 458 3.92 -19.48 -0.93
C ALA A 458 3.28 -20.79 -0.45
N ARG A 459 2.01 -21.04 -0.81
CA ARG A 459 1.28 -22.27 -0.47
C ARG A 459 1.57 -23.44 -1.40
N ALA A 460 2.10 -23.21 -2.59
CA ALA A 460 2.37 -24.24 -3.58
C ALA A 460 3.55 -25.16 -3.25
N GLY A 461 4.43 -24.77 -2.33
CA GLY A 461 5.66 -25.48 -2.02
C GLY A 461 6.87 -24.94 -2.80
N GLU A 462 8.08 -25.11 -2.26
CA GLU A 462 9.29 -24.54 -2.85
C GLU A 462 9.58 -25.06 -4.26
N GLU A 463 9.44 -26.38 -4.46
CA GLU A 463 9.67 -27.02 -5.74
C GLU A 463 8.73 -26.47 -6.83
N ALA A 464 7.44 -26.31 -6.50
CA ALA A 464 6.47 -25.76 -7.42
C ALA A 464 6.73 -24.27 -7.74
N VAL A 465 7.21 -23.50 -6.75
CA VAL A 465 7.59 -22.09 -6.96
C VAL A 465 8.77 -21.99 -7.93
N ASP A 466 9.82 -22.81 -7.71
CA ASP A 466 11.01 -22.82 -8.58
C ASP A 466 10.66 -23.28 -10.02
N GLU A 467 9.78 -24.27 -10.16
CA GLU A 467 9.29 -24.70 -11.48
C GLU A 467 8.49 -23.61 -12.20
N ILE A 468 7.55 -22.97 -11.50
CA ILE A 468 6.74 -21.86 -12.06
C ILE A 468 7.67 -20.71 -12.44
N ALA A 469 8.60 -20.33 -11.57
CA ALA A 469 9.55 -19.25 -11.84
C ALA A 469 10.38 -19.51 -13.09
N LYS A 470 10.90 -20.72 -13.24
CA LYS A 470 11.68 -21.14 -14.43
C LYS A 470 10.83 -21.17 -15.70
N ALA A 471 9.59 -21.68 -15.61
CA ALA A 471 8.71 -21.80 -16.76
C ALA A 471 8.20 -20.43 -17.27
N THR A 472 8.03 -19.47 -16.39
CA THR A 472 7.38 -18.19 -16.66
C THR A 472 8.36 -17.02 -16.80
N GLY A 473 9.57 -17.16 -16.25
CA GLY A 473 10.53 -16.06 -16.13
C GLY A 473 10.09 -14.96 -15.18
N GLY A 474 9.04 -15.19 -14.38
CA GLY A 474 8.44 -14.19 -13.50
C GLY A 474 7.42 -13.26 -14.17
N ASP A 475 7.05 -13.55 -15.43
CA ASP A 475 6.01 -12.82 -16.14
C ASP A 475 4.64 -13.04 -15.47
N PRO A 476 3.92 -11.99 -15.01
CA PRO A 476 2.69 -12.12 -14.24
C PRO A 476 1.59 -12.91 -14.95
N ASP A 477 1.35 -12.68 -16.23
CA ASP A 477 0.32 -13.38 -16.99
C ASP A 477 0.60 -14.88 -17.03
N ARG A 478 1.85 -15.24 -17.35
CA ARG A 478 2.28 -16.64 -17.38
C ARG A 478 2.27 -17.30 -16.01
N VAL A 479 2.61 -16.55 -14.95
CA VAL A 479 2.52 -17.05 -13.57
C VAL A 479 1.09 -17.37 -13.20
N VAL A 480 0.14 -16.48 -13.52
CA VAL A 480 -1.28 -16.71 -13.27
C VAL A 480 -1.79 -17.91 -14.07
N ASP A 481 -1.43 -18.03 -15.35
CA ASP A 481 -1.78 -19.18 -16.20
C ASP A 481 -1.27 -20.51 -15.61
N GLU A 482 -0.04 -20.53 -15.09
CA GLU A 482 0.52 -21.70 -14.40
C GLU A 482 -0.22 -22.02 -13.11
N LEU A 483 -0.61 -21.00 -12.33
CA LEU A 483 -1.41 -21.18 -11.13
C LEU A 483 -2.80 -21.74 -11.45
N VAL A 484 -3.43 -21.27 -12.53
CA VAL A 484 -4.70 -21.82 -13.05
C VAL A 484 -4.55 -23.28 -13.47
N ARG A 485 -3.54 -23.57 -14.29
CA ARG A 485 -3.26 -24.94 -14.79
C ARG A 485 -3.04 -25.92 -13.65
N ARG A 486 -2.35 -25.48 -12.57
CA ARG A 486 -2.09 -26.28 -11.38
C ARG A 486 -3.21 -26.26 -10.34
N LYS A 487 -4.33 -25.56 -10.60
CA LYS A 487 -5.46 -25.38 -9.66
C LYS A 487 -5.05 -24.75 -8.33
N LEU A 488 -4.10 -23.85 -8.35
CA LEU A 488 -3.57 -23.16 -7.18
C LEU A 488 -4.30 -21.82 -6.90
N ILE A 489 -5.19 -21.38 -7.78
CA ILE A 489 -6.02 -20.19 -7.56
C ILE A 489 -7.02 -20.48 -6.45
N ARG A 490 -6.72 -20.03 -5.24
CA ARG A 490 -7.57 -20.22 -4.05
C ARG A 490 -7.43 -19.01 -3.12
N PRO A 491 -8.53 -18.41 -2.66
CA PRO A 491 -8.46 -17.32 -1.73
C PRO A 491 -7.84 -17.76 -0.39
N LEU A 492 -7.18 -16.83 0.26
CA LEU A 492 -6.81 -16.96 1.66
C LEU A 492 -8.05 -16.68 2.50
N VAL A 493 -8.19 -17.43 3.56
CA VAL A 493 -9.27 -17.25 4.53
C VAL A 493 -8.65 -16.81 5.83
N THR A 494 -9.13 -15.71 6.36
CA THR A 494 -8.75 -15.24 7.69
C THR A 494 -10.00 -15.04 8.54
N GLN A 495 -9.84 -15.26 9.83
CA GLN A 495 -10.91 -15.12 10.83
C GLN A 495 -10.48 -14.09 11.86
N GLY A 496 -11.43 -13.37 12.39
CA GLY A 496 -11.25 -12.38 13.42
C GLY A 496 -12.58 -11.89 13.95
N HIS A 497 -12.57 -10.71 14.53
CA HIS A 497 -13.75 -10.07 15.12
C HIS A 497 -13.89 -8.64 14.62
N ILE A 498 -15.11 -8.16 14.64
CA ILE A 498 -15.41 -6.76 14.39
C ILE A 498 -15.01 -5.97 15.64
N GLY A 499 -14.05 -5.09 15.51
CA GLY A 499 -13.57 -4.24 16.60
C GLY A 499 -14.47 -3.03 16.80
N ASP A 500 -14.82 -2.33 15.70
CA ASP A 500 -15.66 -1.14 15.71
C ASP A 500 -16.45 -0.99 14.41
N VAL A 501 -17.57 -0.28 14.48
CA VAL A 501 -18.42 0.02 13.33
C VAL A 501 -18.79 1.49 13.32
N SER A 502 -18.25 2.24 12.37
CA SER A 502 -18.63 3.62 12.11
C SER A 502 -19.66 3.74 10.98
N ALA A 503 -20.00 4.98 10.63
CA ALA A 503 -20.95 5.23 9.54
C ALA A 503 -20.44 4.68 8.20
N ASP A 504 -19.14 4.82 7.92
CA ASP A 504 -18.49 4.54 6.65
C ASP A 504 -17.50 3.38 6.68
N LYS A 505 -17.20 2.82 7.86
CA LYS A 505 -16.16 1.79 8.01
C LYS A 505 -16.54 0.69 9.00
N ILE A 506 -16.06 -0.50 8.73
CA ILE A 506 -16.00 -1.62 9.65
C ILE A 506 -14.54 -1.83 10.01
N VAL A 507 -14.18 -1.71 11.28
CA VAL A 507 -12.84 -2.01 11.80
C VAL A 507 -12.82 -3.46 12.27
N TYR A 508 -11.80 -4.23 11.89
CA TYR A 508 -11.71 -5.65 12.25
C TYR A 508 -10.25 -6.10 12.39
N ASP A 509 -10.03 -7.20 13.11
CA ASP A 509 -8.70 -7.74 13.44
C ASP A 509 -8.30 -8.96 12.62
N ALA A 510 -9.18 -9.50 11.74
CA ALA A 510 -8.80 -10.57 10.83
C ALA A 510 -7.62 -10.13 9.95
N GLN A 511 -6.56 -10.96 9.89
CA GLN A 511 -5.36 -10.62 9.13
C GLN A 511 -5.70 -10.34 7.66
N THR A 512 -5.21 -9.21 7.14
CA THR A 512 -5.34 -8.84 5.75
C THR A 512 -4.10 -8.09 5.27
N THR A 513 -3.85 -8.15 3.97
CA THR A 513 -2.73 -7.47 3.33
C THR A 513 -3.14 -6.91 1.97
N SER A 514 -2.21 -6.25 1.27
CA SER A 514 -2.39 -5.86 -0.13
C SER A 514 -2.87 -7.04 -0.99
N GLY A 515 -3.80 -6.82 -1.91
CA GLY A 515 -4.44 -7.86 -2.72
C GLY A 515 -5.74 -8.44 -2.12
N SER A 516 -5.96 -8.33 -0.80
CA SER A 516 -7.25 -8.66 -0.19
C SER A 516 -8.33 -7.61 -0.46
N SER A 517 -7.95 -6.41 -0.90
CA SER A 517 -8.88 -5.34 -1.28
C SER A 517 -9.93 -5.85 -2.26
N GLY A 518 -11.20 -5.53 -2.01
CA GLY A 518 -12.35 -6.02 -2.78
C GLY A 518 -12.91 -7.37 -2.30
N GLY A 519 -12.29 -8.02 -1.30
CA GLY A 519 -12.77 -9.28 -0.74
C GLY A 519 -13.98 -9.10 0.18
N PRO A 520 -14.86 -10.12 0.30
CA PRO A 520 -16.02 -10.06 1.17
C PRO A 520 -15.64 -10.19 2.65
N LEU A 521 -16.28 -9.39 3.49
CA LEU A 521 -16.33 -9.55 4.92
C LEU A 521 -17.67 -10.20 5.28
N ILE A 522 -17.60 -11.40 5.85
CA ILE A 522 -18.76 -12.28 6.04
C ILE A 522 -18.98 -12.46 7.55
N ASN A 523 -20.22 -12.29 7.99
CA ASN A 523 -20.63 -12.48 9.38
C ASN A 523 -20.84 -13.97 9.70
N LYS A 524 -21.19 -14.26 10.96
CA LYS A 524 -21.49 -15.62 11.46
C LYS A 524 -22.66 -16.30 10.75
N ASP A 525 -23.58 -15.53 10.16
CA ASP A 525 -24.76 -16.03 9.47
C ASP A 525 -24.48 -16.34 7.97
N GLY A 526 -23.23 -16.15 7.53
CA GLY A 526 -22.81 -16.38 6.16
C GLY A 526 -23.21 -15.26 5.20
N GLU A 527 -23.48 -14.06 5.67
CA GLU A 527 -23.87 -12.92 4.86
C GLU A 527 -22.76 -11.89 4.78
N VAL A 528 -22.57 -11.32 3.61
CA VAL A 528 -21.58 -10.25 3.39
C VAL A 528 -22.09 -8.97 4.02
N ILE A 529 -21.32 -8.44 4.96
CA ILE A 529 -21.60 -7.18 5.67
C ILE A 529 -20.71 -6.03 5.23
N GLY A 530 -19.62 -6.33 4.53
CA GLY A 530 -18.67 -5.33 4.04
C GLY A 530 -17.73 -5.87 2.97
N VAL A 531 -16.92 -4.95 2.44
CA VAL A 531 -15.88 -5.22 1.45
C VAL A 531 -14.55 -4.77 2.03
N THR A 532 -13.55 -5.63 2.06
CA THR A 532 -12.20 -5.30 2.51
C THR A 532 -11.65 -4.13 1.71
N PHE A 533 -11.21 -3.09 2.41
CA PHE A 533 -10.77 -1.84 1.78
C PHE A 533 -9.25 -1.66 1.83
N GLY A 534 -8.62 -1.96 2.96
CA GLY A 534 -7.19 -1.74 3.12
C GLY A 534 -6.69 -2.00 4.55
N VAL A 535 -5.38 -1.89 4.69
CA VAL A 535 -4.66 -2.04 5.96
C VAL A 535 -4.25 -0.67 6.46
N VAL A 536 -4.48 -0.38 7.74
CA VAL A 536 -3.92 0.81 8.38
C VAL A 536 -2.44 0.58 8.64
N ARG A 537 -1.60 1.23 7.86
CA ARG A 537 -0.16 1.26 8.15
C ARG A 537 0.05 2.00 9.47
N GLY A 538 0.62 1.31 10.45
CA GLY A 538 0.94 1.90 11.77
C GLY A 538 0.00 1.49 12.91
N PHE A 539 -1.11 0.80 12.65
CA PHE A 539 -1.99 0.25 13.68
C PHE A 539 -2.01 -1.28 13.54
N GLY A 540 -1.06 -1.96 14.17
CA GLY A 540 -0.95 -3.42 14.12
C GLY A 540 -2.24 -4.06 14.66
N GLY A 541 -2.97 -4.77 13.77
CA GLY A 541 -4.17 -5.53 14.12
C GLY A 541 -5.51 -4.86 13.81
N SER A 542 -5.55 -3.73 13.10
CA SER A 542 -6.81 -3.14 12.65
C SER A 542 -6.85 -2.97 11.15
N ASN A 543 -7.83 -3.58 10.52
CA ASN A 543 -8.11 -3.49 9.10
C ASN A 543 -9.46 -2.81 8.89
N PHE A 544 -9.67 -2.25 7.71
CA PHE A 544 -10.88 -1.55 7.35
C PHE A 544 -11.66 -2.26 6.26
N GLY A 545 -12.98 -2.25 6.40
CA GLY A 545 -13.93 -2.63 5.38
C GLY A 545 -14.96 -1.55 5.13
N VAL A 546 -15.38 -1.42 3.89
CA VAL A 546 -16.52 -0.59 3.50
C VAL A 546 -17.80 -1.37 3.78
N PRO A 547 -18.76 -0.83 4.55
CA PRO A 547 -20.04 -1.52 4.79
C PRO A 547 -20.78 -1.81 3.49
N ILE A 548 -21.33 -3.03 3.36
CA ILE A 548 -21.95 -3.51 2.10
C ILE A 548 -23.15 -2.67 1.66
N ARG A 549 -23.79 -1.92 2.57
CA ARG A 549 -24.89 -1.00 2.23
C ARG A 549 -24.51 0.05 1.18
N TYR A 550 -23.23 0.44 1.13
CA TYR A 550 -22.73 1.38 0.12
C TYR A 550 -22.61 0.75 -1.28
N ALA A 551 -22.64 -0.57 -1.39
CA ALA A 551 -22.72 -1.24 -2.68
C ALA A 551 -24.15 -1.26 -3.26
N GLN A 552 -25.20 -1.05 -2.45
CA GLN A 552 -26.59 -1.17 -2.88
C GLN A 552 -26.94 -0.29 -4.09
N PRO A 553 -26.47 0.98 -4.18
CA PRO A 553 -26.73 1.80 -5.38
C PRO A 553 -26.10 1.22 -6.64
N LEU A 554 -24.95 0.53 -6.52
CA LEU A 554 -24.23 -0.08 -7.65
C LEU A 554 -24.88 -1.41 -8.10
N LEU A 555 -25.65 -2.06 -7.22
CA LEU A 555 -26.30 -3.36 -7.49
C LEU A 555 -27.74 -3.21 -8.00
N LYS A 556 -28.36 -2.06 -7.79
CA LYS A 556 -29.70 -1.75 -8.32
C LYS A 556 -29.56 -1.28 -9.76
N ARG A 557 -30.22 -1.98 -10.68
CA ARG A 557 -30.41 -1.56 -12.09
C ARG A 557 -31.50 -0.51 -12.17
#